data_b64c0274e73fab3e2046a2acb134d36a
#
_entry.id   b64c0274e73fab3e2046a2acb134d36a
#
_cell.length_a   1.000
_cell.length_b   1.000
_cell.length_c   1.000
_cell.angle_alpha   90.00
_cell.angle_beta   90.00
_cell.angle_gamma   90.00
#
_symmetry.space_group_name_H-M   'P 1'
#
loop_
_entity.id
_entity.type
_entity.pdbx_description
1 polymer ?
#
loop_
_entity_poly.entity_id
_entity_poly.type
_entity_poly.pdbx_seq_one_letter_code
_entity_poly.pdbx_strand_id
1 'polypeptide(L)'
;MSAAEIPQAAGRIATTLRLGVNIDHVATIRQARGVGYPDPVEAAIAAERGGASGITVHLREDRRHIQEHDVRRLLPIVTTKVNLEMAATEAMVELACAIRPADVCLVPEKREELTTEGGLAVAGRERMLEPVVARLREAGINVSLFIEPSAKEIEAAAAVGAAIVELHTGSYANAGPADVARELATIRYGAALAAGRGLQVNAGHGLTLENVAPVAVLPEIEELNIGHSIVARAIFVGIEEATREMLSVCLHARAGGPRP
;
A
#
# COMPACT_ATOMS: atom_id res chain seq x y z
N MET A 1 -29.83 -12.26 9.60
CA MET A 1 -28.36 -12.35 9.41
C MET A 1 -27.73 -11.86 10.71
N SER A 2 -27.07 -12.75 11.46
CA SER A 2 -26.44 -12.44 12.75
C SER A 2 -25.32 -11.42 12.51
N ALA A 3 -25.30 -10.33 13.29
CA ALA A 3 -24.17 -9.41 13.34
C ALA A 3 -22.95 -10.23 13.79
N ALA A 4 -21.96 -10.36 12.90
CA ALA A 4 -20.69 -10.96 13.27
C ALA A 4 -20.09 -10.07 14.36
N GLU A 5 -19.82 -10.65 15.53
CA GLU A 5 -19.14 -9.96 16.63
C GLU A 5 -17.78 -9.49 16.12
N ILE A 6 -17.54 -8.17 16.23
CA ILE A 6 -16.23 -7.58 15.95
C ILE A 6 -15.27 -8.13 17.01
N PRO A 7 -14.17 -8.81 16.64
CA PRO A 7 -13.19 -9.27 17.60
C PRO A 7 -12.69 -8.08 18.43
N GLN A 8 -12.77 -8.19 19.76
CA GLN A 8 -12.15 -7.18 20.63
C GLN A 8 -10.64 -7.25 20.42
N ALA A 9 -10.09 -6.23 19.78
CA ALA A 9 -8.68 -6.15 19.44
C ALA A 9 -7.82 -6.02 20.71
N ALA A 10 -7.18 -7.12 21.12
CA ALA A 10 -5.93 -7.08 21.87
C ALA A 10 -4.74 -6.84 20.91
N GLY A 11 -5.00 -6.26 19.72
CA GLY A 11 -4.02 -6.04 18.67
C GLY A 11 -3.26 -4.73 18.83
N ARG A 12 -2.19 -4.59 18.08
CA ARG A 12 -1.36 -3.38 17.97
C ARG A 12 -2.23 -2.18 17.59
N ILE A 13 -2.32 -1.18 18.46
CA ILE A 13 -2.96 0.11 18.15
C ILE A 13 -1.83 1.08 17.81
N ALA A 14 -1.81 1.58 16.57
CA ALA A 14 -0.84 2.56 16.15
C ALA A 14 -1.13 3.92 16.78
N THR A 15 -0.16 4.48 17.49
CA THR A 15 -0.25 5.83 18.07
C THR A 15 -0.13 6.92 17.01
N THR A 16 0.47 6.62 15.86
CA THR A 16 0.69 7.54 14.74
C THR A 16 0.35 6.85 13.42
N LEU A 17 -0.33 7.56 12.53
CA LEU A 17 -0.58 7.10 11.16
C LEU A 17 0.54 7.58 10.24
N ARG A 18 1.09 6.69 9.45
CA ARG A 18 2.13 6.97 8.45
C ARG A 18 1.50 7.14 7.05
N LEU A 19 2.17 7.90 6.19
CA LEU A 19 1.80 8.08 4.80
C LEU A 19 2.93 7.57 3.89
N GLY A 20 2.70 6.47 3.18
CA GLY A 20 3.49 6.03 2.04
C GLY A 20 2.99 6.71 0.77
N VAL A 21 3.90 7.28 -0.01
CA VAL A 21 3.56 7.96 -1.27
C VAL A 21 4.02 7.11 -2.44
N ASN A 22 3.05 6.58 -3.23
CA ASN A 22 3.35 5.89 -4.47
C ASN A 22 3.58 6.91 -5.60
N ILE A 23 4.77 6.86 -6.21
CA ILE A 23 5.23 7.81 -7.24
C ILE A 23 5.18 7.25 -8.67
N ASP A 24 4.53 6.11 -8.91
CA ASP A 24 4.50 5.44 -10.21
C ASP A 24 4.01 6.34 -11.34
N HIS A 25 2.99 7.18 -11.06
CA HIS A 25 2.42 8.04 -12.07
C HIS A 25 3.34 9.17 -12.52
N VAL A 26 4.36 9.53 -11.73
CA VAL A 26 5.45 10.40 -12.17
C VAL A 26 6.24 9.72 -13.31
N ALA A 27 6.58 8.44 -13.12
CA ALA A 27 7.21 7.66 -14.17
C ALA A 27 6.27 7.43 -15.37
N THR A 28 4.97 7.30 -15.16
CA THR A 28 3.97 7.21 -16.25
C THR A 28 4.03 8.44 -17.16
N ILE A 29 4.11 9.65 -16.60
CA ILE A 29 4.25 10.89 -17.38
C ILE A 29 5.55 10.89 -18.18
N ARG A 30 6.67 10.47 -17.57
CA ARG A 30 7.96 10.31 -18.24
C ARG A 30 7.87 9.34 -19.43
N GLN A 31 7.28 8.18 -19.22
CA GLN A 31 7.16 7.13 -20.23
C GLN A 31 6.20 7.50 -21.37
N ALA A 32 5.19 8.36 -21.12
CA ALA A 32 4.28 8.83 -22.16
C ALA A 32 5.01 9.55 -23.32
N ARG A 33 6.18 10.13 -23.06
CA ARG A 33 7.04 10.78 -24.06
C ARG A 33 8.35 10.05 -24.35
N GLY A 34 8.74 9.08 -23.52
CA GLY A 34 10.02 8.38 -23.64
C GLY A 34 11.25 9.31 -23.40
N VAL A 35 11.12 10.26 -22.47
CA VAL A 35 12.17 11.22 -22.11
C VAL A 35 12.72 10.97 -20.71
N GLY A 36 13.72 11.74 -20.24
CA GLY A 36 14.32 11.55 -18.92
C GLY A 36 13.58 12.25 -17.76
N TYR A 37 12.46 12.92 -18.02
CA TYR A 37 11.72 13.70 -17.04
C TYR A 37 10.18 13.47 -17.16
N PRO A 38 9.39 13.71 -16.06
CA PRO A 38 9.86 13.98 -14.69
C PRO A 38 10.63 12.79 -14.10
N ASP A 39 11.59 13.08 -13.20
CA ASP A 39 12.41 12.06 -12.55
C ASP A 39 11.71 11.54 -11.26
N PRO A 40 11.44 10.24 -11.12
CA PRO A 40 10.88 9.67 -9.89
C PRO A 40 11.72 9.95 -8.64
N VAL A 41 13.04 10.09 -8.77
CA VAL A 41 13.91 10.41 -7.63
C VAL A 41 13.63 11.82 -7.09
N GLU A 42 13.44 12.80 -7.96
CA GLU A 42 13.06 14.16 -7.55
C GLU A 42 11.69 14.17 -6.88
N ALA A 43 10.75 13.36 -7.39
CA ALA A 43 9.43 13.21 -6.79
C ALA A 43 9.49 12.58 -5.39
N ALA A 44 10.35 11.57 -5.19
CA ALA A 44 10.56 10.95 -3.88
C ALA A 44 11.09 11.95 -2.85
N ILE A 45 12.11 12.74 -3.20
CA ILE A 45 12.67 13.79 -2.35
C ILE A 45 11.60 14.84 -1.99
N ALA A 46 10.78 15.26 -2.97
CA ALA A 46 9.71 16.20 -2.73
C ALA A 46 8.60 15.61 -1.83
N ALA A 47 8.24 14.33 -2.00
CA ALA A 47 7.30 13.65 -1.13
C ALA A 47 7.79 13.55 0.32
N GLU A 48 9.07 13.20 0.54
CA GLU A 48 9.68 13.19 1.88
C GLU A 48 9.66 14.58 2.54
N ARG A 49 9.92 15.66 1.79
CA ARG A 49 9.76 17.05 2.28
C ARG A 49 8.33 17.38 2.66
N GLY A 50 7.35 16.79 1.96
CA GLY A 50 5.92 16.90 2.28
C GLY A 50 5.49 16.09 3.51
N GLY A 51 6.38 15.27 4.08
CA GLY A 51 6.14 14.45 5.26
C GLY A 51 5.82 12.98 4.98
N ALA A 52 6.09 12.46 3.77
CA ALA A 52 5.99 11.04 3.48
C ALA A 52 6.87 10.23 4.45
N SER A 53 6.33 9.15 4.97
CA SER A 53 7.05 8.19 5.85
C SER A 53 7.63 7.00 5.08
N GLY A 54 7.40 6.95 3.79
CA GLY A 54 7.92 5.95 2.86
C GLY A 54 7.57 6.30 1.41
N ILE A 55 8.34 5.75 0.50
CA ILE A 55 8.15 5.89 -0.95
C ILE A 55 7.79 4.52 -1.51
N THR A 56 6.65 4.44 -2.16
CA THR A 56 6.19 3.21 -2.83
C THR A 56 6.40 3.33 -4.32
N VAL A 57 6.95 2.27 -4.92
CA VAL A 57 7.13 2.13 -6.36
C VAL A 57 6.77 0.72 -6.81
N HIS A 58 6.00 0.60 -7.89
CA HIS A 58 5.64 -0.67 -8.49
C HIS A 58 6.52 -0.97 -9.70
N LEU A 59 7.46 -1.88 -9.55
CA LEU A 59 8.27 -2.38 -10.66
C LEU A 59 7.55 -3.54 -11.34
N ARG A 60 6.64 -3.21 -12.25
CA ARG A 60 5.85 -4.20 -12.99
C ARG A 60 6.72 -5.05 -13.92
N GLU A 61 6.30 -6.29 -14.17
CA GLU A 61 6.97 -7.17 -15.14
C GLU A 61 7.02 -6.54 -16.56
N ASP A 62 5.98 -5.81 -16.95
CA ASP A 62 5.90 -5.12 -18.27
C ASP A 62 6.64 -3.78 -18.35
N ARG A 63 7.21 -3.29 -17.23
CA ARG A 63 8.01 -2.05 -17.16
C ARG A 63 7.31 -0.82 -17.77
N ARG A 64 5.97 -0.73 -17.69
CA ARG A 64 5.21 0.37 -18.30
C ARG A 64 5.48 1.75 -17.70
N HIS A 65 5.99 1.84 -16.47
CA HIS A 65 6.32 3.11 -15.81
C HIS A 65 7.66 3.03 -15.07
N ILE A 66 7.71 2.59 -13.82
CA ILE A 66 8.96 2.42 -13.05
C ILE A 66 9.86 1.42 -13.76
N GLN A 67 11.15 1.78 -13.81
CA GLN A 67 12.22 0.96 -14.38
C GLN A 67 13.15 0.46 -13.27
N GLU A 68 13.90 -0.60 -13.50
CA GLU A 68 14.84 -1.14 -12.53
C GLU A 68 15.87 -0.11 -12.07
N HIS A 69 16.34 0.73 -13.00
CA HIS A 69 17.31 1.79 -12.67
C HIS A 69 16.72 2.86 -11.74
N ASP A 70 15.40 3.12 -11.80
CA ASP A 70 14.73 4.03 -10.87
C ASP A 70 14.82 3.49 -9.45
N VAL A 71 14.46 2.21 -9.25
CA VAL A 71 14.51 1.56 -7.93
C VAL A 71 15.94 1.60 -7.38
N ARG A 72 16.95 1.25 -8.18
CA ARG A 72 18.36 1.28 -7.78
C ARG A 72 18.84 2.68 -7.40
N ARG A 73 18.30 3.72 -8.04
CA ARG A 73 18.62 5.13 -7.72
C ARG A 73 17.89 5.62 -6.47
N LEU A 74 16.67 5.17 -6.23
CA LEU A 74 15.89 5.54 -5.06
C LEU A 74 16.48 5.01 -3.75
N LEU A 75 16.94 3.76 -3.72
CA LEU A 75 17.42 3.09 -2.51
C LEU A 75 18.49 3.86 -1.72
N PRO A 76 19.54 4.45 -2.34
CA PRO A 76 20.55 5.22 -1.61
C PRO A 76 20.13 6.67 -1.29
N ILE A 77 19.01 7.17 -1.84
CA ILE A 77 18.61 8.57 -1.77
C ILE A 77 17.44 8.76 -0.79
N VAL A 78 16.45 7.84 -0.81
CA VAL A 78 15.31 7.87 0.09
C VAL A 78 15.78 7.70 1.53
N THR A 79 15.41 8.64 2.40
CA THR A 79 15.84 8.69 3.79
C THR A 79 14.87 7.98 4.74
N THR A 80 13.62 7.76 4.29
CA THR A 80 12.59 7.03 5.04
C THR A 80 12.69 5.53 4.75
N LYS A 81 11.88 5.01 3.84
CA LYS A 81 11.95 3.62 3.36
C LYS A 81 11.45 3.54 1.91
N VAL A 82 11.95 2.58 1.17
CA VAL A 82 11.38 2.17 -0.12
C VAL A 82 10.53 0.92 0.08
N ASN A 83 9.26 1.00 -0.32
CA ASN A 83 8.34 -0.11 -0.46
C ASN A 83 8.25 -0.49 -1.94
N LEU A 84 8.75 -1.66 -2.30
CA LEU A 84 8.75 -2.18 -3.66
C LEU A 84 7.51 -3.04 -3.90
N GLU A 85 6.57 -2.56 -4.69
CA GLU A 85 5.47 -3.39 -5.19
C GLU A 85 5.96 -4.23 -6.38
N MET A 86 5.63 -5.52 -6.36
CA MET A 86 6.03 -6.45 -7.42
C MET A 86 5.15 -7.70 -7.47
N ALA A 87 5.15 -8.37 -8.63
CA ALA A 87 4.59 -9.71 -8.77
C ALA A 87 5.44 -10.76 -8.01
N ALA A 88 4.79 -11.84 -7.54
CA ALA A 88 5.46 -12.95 -6.84
C ALA A 88 6.13 -13.92 -7.84
N THR A 89 6.86 -13.42 -8.83
CA THR A 89 7.58 -14.24 -9.81
C THR A 89 9.04 -14.43 -9.42
N GLU A 90 9.65 -15.53 -9.85
CA GLU A 90 11.05 -15.87 -9.51
C GLU A 90 12.01 -14.71 -9.85
N ALA A 91 11.90 -14.14 -11.06
CA ALA A 91 12.76 -13.05 -11.49
C ALA A 91 12.63 -11.80 -10.62
N MET A 92 11.40 -11.47 -10.16
CA MET A 92 11.19 -10.32 -9.28
C MET A 92 11.70 -10.60 -7.87
N VAL A 93 11.55 -11.82 -7.37
CA VAL A 93 12.10 -12.23 -6.06
C VAL A 93 13.63 -12.19 -6.07
N GLU A 94 14.28 -12.71 -7.11
CA GLU A 94 15.73 -12.60 -7.29
C GLU A 94 16.21 -11.16 -7.29
N LEU A 95 15.53 -10.28 -8.04
CA LEU A 95 15.84 -8.87 -8.08
C LEU A 95 15.70 -8.22 -6.70
N ALA A 96 14.57 -8.43 -6.02
CA ALA A 96 14.33 -7.88 -4.69
C ALA A 96 15.38 -8.32 -3.67
N CYS A 97 15.76 -9.62 -3.68
CA CYS A 97 16.84 -10.15 -2.83
C CYS A 97 18.20 -9.52 -3.15
N ALA A 98 18.45 -9.17 -4.41
CA ALA A 98 19.70 -8.53 -4.82
C ALA A 98 19.78 -7.05 -4.41
N ILE A 99 18.68 -6.30 -4.51
CA ILE A 99 18.66 -4.84 -4.23
C ILE A 99 18.24 -4.51 -2.78
N ARG A 100 17.55 -5.42 -2.09
CA ARG A 100 17.16 -5.36 -0.68
C ARG A 100 16.47 -4.05 -0.28
N PRO A 101 15.27 -3.74 -0.83
CA PRO A 101 14.45 -2.67 -0.32
C PRO A 101 14.04 -2.95 1.13
N ALA A 102 13.63 -1.94 1.87
CA ALA A 102 13.15 -2.12 3.26
C ALA A 102 11.90 -2.99 3.30
N ASP A 103 10.95 -2.71 2.41
CA ASP A 103 9.69 -3.43 2.30
C ASP A 103 9.47 -3.92 0.86
N VAL A 104 8.83 -5.07 0.72
CA VAL A 104 8.24 -5.58 -0.52
C VAL A 104 6.76 -5.79 -0.31
N CYS A 105 5.93 -5.27 -1.20
CA CYS A 105 4.51 -5.58 -1.26
C CYS A 105 4.23 -6.47 -2.48
N LEU A 106 3.78 -7.70 -2.24
CA LEU A 106 3.38 -8.59 -3.32
C LEU A 106 1.98 -8.22 -3.79
N VAL A 107 1.89 -7.88 -5.08
CA VAL A 107 0.66 -7.41 -5.74
C VAL A 107 0.33 -8.29 -6.94
N PRO A 108 -0.95 -8.40 -7.35
CA PRO A 108 -1.31 -9.14 -8.55
C PRO A 108 -0.98 -8.32 -9.80
N GLU A 109 -0.42 -8.97 -10.83
CA GLU A 109 -0.21 -8.37 -12.15
C GLU A 109 -0.96 -9.10 -13.25
N LYS A 110 -1.28 -10.37 -13.04
CA LYS A 110 -2.02 -11.22 -13.97
C LYS A 110 -3.42 -11.51 -13.45
N ARG A 111 -4.34 -11.80 -14.37
CA ARG A 111 -5.75 -12.03 -14.05
C ARG A 111 -5.95 -13.22 -13.11
N GLU A 112 -5.10 -14.23 -13.21
CA GLU A 112 -5.13 -15.45 -12.38
C GLU A 112 -4.66 -15.19 -10.93
N GLU A 113 -4.02 -14.06 -10.69
CA GLU A 113 -3.50 -13.65 -9.38
C GLU A 113 -4.48 -12.78 -8.60
N LEU A 114 -5.54 -12.31 -9.27
CA LEU A 114 -6.55 -11.42 -8.69
C LEU A 114 -7.59 -12.20 -7.89
N THR A 115 -8.05 -11.61 -6.81
CA THR A 115 -9.37 -11.89 -6.25
C THR A 115 -10.46 -11.32 -7.17
N THR A 116 -11.73 -11.60 -6.87
CA THR A 116 -12.86 -11.03 -7.64
C THR A 116 -12.91 -9.51 -7.58
N GLU A 117 -12.24 -8.88 -6.61
CA GLU A 117 -12.32 -7.45 -6.30
C GLU A 117 -11.00 -6.70 -6.53
N GLY A 118 -9.89 -7.40 -6.79
CA GLY A 118 -8.65 -6.81 -7.29
C GLY A 118 -7.40 -6.97 -6.43
N GLY A 119 -7.48 -7.52 -5.20
CA GLY A 119 -6.33 -7.86 -4.38
C GLY A 119 -5.63 -9.15 -4.83
N LEU A 120 -4.45 -9.42 -4.30
CA LEU A 120 -3.74 -10.68 -4.51
C LEU A 120 -4.52 -11.83 -3.86
N ALA A 121 -4.82 -12.86 -4.63
CA ALA A 121 -5.42 -14.09 -4.13
C ALA A 121 -4.35 -14.91 -3.40
N VAL A 122 -4.40 -14.94 -2.07
CA VAL A 122 -3.49 -15.72 -1.20
C VAL A 122 -4.13 -17.03 -0.82
N ALA A 123 -5.40 -17.00 -0.45
CA ALA A 123 -6.16 -18.19 -0.08
C ALA A 123 -6.24 -19.20 -1.23
N GLY A 124 -5.76 -20.42 -0.98
CA GLY A 124 -5.63 -21.48 -1.99
C GLY A 124 -4.30 -21.45 -2.77
N ARG A 125 -3.44 -20.46 -2.54
CA ARG A 125 -2.12 -20.33 -3.18
C ARG A 125 -0.95 -20.33 -2.17
N GLU A 126 -1.22 -20.72 -0.94
CA GLU A 126 -0.26 -20.67 0.17
C GLU A 126 1.03 -21.43 -0.17
N ARG A 127 0.92 -22.62 -0.77
CA ARG A 127 2.08 -23.44 -1.16
C ARG A 127 3.03 -22.74 -2.14
N MET A 128 2.51 -21.81 -2.94
CA MET A 128 3.30 -21.03 -3.89
C MET A 128 3.90 -19.79 -3.23
N LEU A 129 3.15 -19.12 -2.36
CA LEU A 129 3.54 -17.84 -1.77
C LEU A 129 4.44 -18.01 -0.54
N GLU A 130 4.27 -19.07 0.26
CA GLU A 130 5.08 -19.33 1.45
C GLU A 130 6.60 -19.32 1.16
N PRO A 131 7.14 -20.06 0.16
CA PRO A 131 8.57 -20.02 -0.15
C PRO A 131 9.03 -18.65 -0.65
N VAL A 132 8.19 -17.89 -1.36
CA VAL A 132 8.49 -16.54 -1.80
C VAL A 132 8.63 -15.60 -0.60
N VAL A 133 7.67 -15.63 0.32
CA VAL A 133 7.69 -14.83 1.55
C VAL A 133 8.91 -15.21 2.41
N ALA A 134 9.18 -16.49 2.58
CA ALA A 134 10.33 -16.97 3.36
C ALA A 134 11.65 -16.44 2.79
N ARG A 135 11.86 -16.56 1.48
CA ARG A 135 13.08 -16.10 0.80
C ARG A 135 13.32 -14.61 0.91
N LEU A 136 12.28 -13.80 0.74
CA LEU A 136 12.36 -12.34 0.92
C LEU A 136 12.70 -11.97 2.37
N ARG A 137 12.09 -12.64 3.35
CA ARG A 137 12.40 -12.44 4.78
C ARG A 137 13.82 -12.85 5.14
N GLU A 138 14.34 -13.96 4.59
CA GLU A 138 15.74 -14.39 4.76
C GLU A 138 16.71 -13.35 4.20
N ALA A 139 16.33 -12.61 3.16
CA ALA A 139 17.11 -11.48 2.63
C ALA A 139 17.03 -10.22 3.51
N GLY A 140 16.27 -10.24 4.63
CA GLY A 140 16.10 -9.11 5.55
C GLY A 140 15.04 -8.10 5.11
N ILE A 141 14.11 -8.49 4.23
CA ILE A 141 13.06 -7.64 3.67
C ILE A 141 11.75 -7.89 4.44
N ASN A 142 11.04 -6.83 4.83
CA ASN A 142 9.69 -6.97 5.35
C ASN A 142 8.71 -7.26 4.21
N VAL A 143 7.88 -8.28 4.36
CA VAL A 143 6.94 -8.69 3.30
C VAL A 143 5.53 -8.28 3.65
N SER A 144 4.91 -7.52 2.77
CA SER A 144 3.50 -7.16 2.75
C SER A 144 2.78 -7.89 1.63
N LEU A 145 1.50 -8.20 1.84
CA LEU A 145 0.61 -8.75 0.81
C LEU A 145 -0.55 -7.78 0.60
N PHE A 146 -0.76 -7.36 -0.65
CA PHE A 146 -1.88 -6.51 -1.05
C PHE A 146 -3.14 -7.35 -1.27
N ILE A 147 -4.02 -7.38 -0.28
CA ILE A 147 -5.15 -8.32 -0.22
C ILE A 147 -6.50 -7.64 0.00
N GLU A 148 -7.57 -8.35 -0.35
CA GLU A 148 -8.92 -7.94 0.06
C GLU A 148 -9.06 -8.03 1.59
N PRO A 149 -9.86 -7.12 2.21
CA PRO A 149 -10.11 -7.13 3.66
C PRO A 149 -11.09 -8.24 4.07
N SER A 150 -10.84 -9.47 3.61
CA SER A 150 -11.65 -10.65 3.89
C SER A 150 -10.94 -11.63 4.82
N ALA A 151 -11.71 -12.33 5.67
CA ALA A 151 -11.15 -13.26 6.64
C ALA A 151 -10.26 -14.32 5.99
N LYS A 152 -10.69 -14.89 4.85
CA LYS A 152 -9.93 -15.94 4.16
C LYS A 152 -8.56 -15.48 3.68
N GLU A 153 -8.46 -14.26 3.12
CA GLU A 153 -7.18 -13.71 2.64
C GLU A 153 -6.26 -13.32 3.79
N ILE A 154 -6.81 -12.76 4.88
CA ILE A 154 -6.05 -12.38 6.08
C ILE A 154 -5.47 -13.61 6.78
N GLU A 155 -6.28 -14.67 6.94
CA GLU A 155 -5.81 -15.93 7.53
C GLU A 155 -4.73 -16.58 6.68
N ALA A 156 -4.90 -16.60 5.36
CA ALA A 156 -3.92 -17.11 4.44
C ALA A 156 -2.62 -16.29 4.46
N ALA A 157 -2.72 -14.94 4.53
CA ALA A 157 -1.56 -14.05 4.65
C ALA A 157 -0.75 -14.33 5.92
N ALA A 158 -1.43 -14.53 7.05
CA ALA A 158 -0.77 -14.92 8.29
C ALA A 158 -0.12 -16.31 8.18
N ALA A 159 -0.79 -17.27 7.54
CA ALA A 159 -0.31 -18.65 7.38
C ALA A 159 0.97 -18.72 6.52
N VAL A 160 1.10 -17.91 5.46
CA VAL A 160 2.34 -17.86 4.65
C VAL A 160 3.48 -17.07 5.31
N GLY A 161 3.26 -16.53 6.51
CA GLY A 161 4.28 -15.85 7.30
C GLY A 161 4.55 -14.41 6.87
N ALA A 162 3.61 -13.74 6.21
CA ALA A 162 3.69 -12.30 5.98
C ALA A 162 3.74 -11.54 7.31
N ALA A 163 4.52 -10.46 7.36
CA ALA A 163 4.59 -9.57 8.54
C ALA A 163 3.55 -8.45 8.44
N ILE A 164 3.16 -8.09 7.24
CA ILE A 164 2.35 -6.93 6.91
C ILE A 164 1.25 -7.36 5.93
N VAL A 165 0.09 -6.78 6.04
CA VAL A 165 -0.93 -6.79 4.98
C VAL A 165 -1.27 -5.36 4.58
N GLU A 166 -1.47 -5.15 3.29
CA GLU A 166 -2.06 -3.92 2.76
C GLU A 166 -3.48 -4.22 2.29
N LEU A 167 -4.46 -3.68 3.01
CA LEU A 167 -5.87 -3.87 2.70
C LEU A 167 -6.26 -3.04 1.47
N HIS A 168 -6.77 -3.71 0.45
CA HIS A 168 -7.29 -3.07 -0.76
C HIS A 168 -8.53 -2.23 -0.44
N THR A 169 -8.46 -0.92 -0.69
CA THR A 169 -9.56 0.02 -0.44
C THR A 169 -10.35 0.41 -1.69
N GLY A 170 -10.08 -0.23 -2.83
CA GLY A 170 -10.69 0.13 -4.13
C GLY A 170 -12.21 -0.01 -4.15
N SER A 171 -12.76 -1.07 -3.57
CA SER A 171 -14.21 -1.27 -3.48
C SER A 171 -14.88 -0.12 -2.70
N TYR A 172 -14.27 0.31 -1.58
CA TYR A 172 -14.72 1.48 -0.82
C TYR A 172 -14.58 2.77 -1.63
N ALA A 173 -13.43 2.97 -2.28
CA ALA A 173 -13.15 4.21 -3.01
C ALA A 173 -14.08 4.41 -4.22
N ASN A 174 -14.53 3.32 -4.83
CA ASN A 174 -15.42 3.32 -5.99
C ASN A 174 -16.90 3.14 -5.62
N ALA A 175 -17.20 2.94 -4.34
CA ALA A 175 -18.56 2.70 -3.88
C ALA A 175 -19.46 3.93 -4.06
N GLY A 176 -20.68 3.70 -4.54
CA GLY A 176 -21.72 4.71 -4.53
C GLY A 176 -22.26 5.00 -3.12
N PRO A 177 -23.03 6.08 -2.94
CA PRO A 177 -23.55 6.49 -1.62
C PRO A 177 -24.27 5.41 -0.85
N ALA A 178 -24.92 4.47 -1.54
CA ALA A 178 -25.66 3.36 -0.91
C ALA A 178 -24.74 2.28 -0.32
N ASP A 179 -23.55 2.11 -0.86
CA ASP A 179 -22.64 1.01 -0.54
C ASP A 179 -21.42 1.43 0.29
N VAL A 180 -21.04 2.71 0.30
CA VAL A 180 -19.82 3.21 0.95
C VAL A 180 -19.73 2.82 2.43
N ALA A 181 -20.84 2.82 3.16
CA ALA A 181 -20.85 2.45 4.58
C ALA A 181 -20.57 0.94 4.77
N ARG A 182 -21.07 0.10 3.88
CA ARG A 182 -20.82 -1.35 3.89
C ARG A 182 -19.36 -1.64 3.60
N GLU A 183 -18.80 -1.02 2.56
CA GLU A 183 -17.40 -1.23 2.18
C GLU A 183 -16.45 -0.73 3.28
N LEU A 184 -16.73 0.41 3.91
CA LEU A 184 -15.97 0.88 5.07
C LEU A 184 -16.05 -0.09 6.26
N ALA A 185 -17.22 -0.68 6.51
CA ALA A 185 -17.37 -1.70 7.56
C ALA A 185 -16.53 -2.96 7.25
N THR A 186 -16.43 -3.34 5.98
CA THR A 186 -15.57 -4.45 5.53
C THR A 186 -14.09 -4.15 5.79
N ILE A 187 -13.60 -2.94 5.48
CA ILE A 187 -12.22 -2.53 5.79
C ILE A 187 -11.97 -2.56 7.30
N ARG A 188 -12.91 -2.01 8.10
CA ARG A 188 -12.80 -2.01 9.57
C ARG A 188 -12.71 -3.42 10.14
N TYR A 189 -13.56 -4.33 9.67
CA TYR A 189 -13.52 -5.73 10.08
C TYR A 189 -12.20 -6.39 9.74
N GLY A 190 -11.72 -6.21 8.48
CA GLY A 190 -10.44 -6.75 8.03
C GLY A 190 -9.26 -6.21 8.81
N ALA A 191 -9.24 -4.89 9.09
CA ALA A 191 -8.18 -4.26 9.87
C ALA A 191 -8.11 -4.83 11.31
N ALA A 192 -9.26 -4.95 11.99
CA ALA A 192 -9.33 -5.52 13.33
C ALA A 192 -8.89 -7.00 13.35
N LEU A 193 -9.31 -7.78 12.35
CA LEU A 193 -8.92 -9.19 12.23
C LEU A 193 -7.42 -9.33 12.00
N ALA A 194 -6.85 -8.58 11.05
CA ALA A 194 -5.42 -8.64 10.73
C ALA A 194 -4.55 -8.23 11.93
N ALA A 195 -4.91 -7.14 12.61
CA ALA A 195 -4.25 -6.72 13.84
C ALA A 195 -4.36 -7.78 14.95
N GLY A 196 -5.51 -8.43 15.08
CA GLY A 196 -5.73 -9.55 16.01
C GLY A 196 -4.89 -10.79 15.70
N ARG A 197 -4.41 -10.95 14.45
CA ARG A 197 -3.44 -11.97 14.04
C ARG A 197 -1.98 -11.54 14.22
N GLY A 198 -1.73 -10.36 14.75
CA GLY A 198 -0.39 -9.80 14.95
C GLY A 198 0.25 -9.23 13.70
N LEU A 199 -0.50 -9.07 12.61
CA LEU A 199 -0.04 -8.45 11.38
C LEU A 199 0.00 -6.92 11.55
N GLN A 200 1.01 -6.26 10.95
CA GLN A 200 0.95 -4.83 10.70
C GLN A 200 -0.11 -4.60 9.61
N VAL A 201 -0.96 -3.60 9.79
CA VAL A 201 -2.03 -3.30 8.85
C VAL A 201 -1.75 -1.99 8.13
N ASN A 202 -1.56 -2.08 6.84
CA ASN A 202 -1.55 -0.96 5.92
C ASN A 202 -2.84 -0.99 5.08
N ALA A 203 -3.14 0.13 4.40
CA ALA A 203 -4.27 0.19 3.48
C ALA A 203 -3.97 1.14 2.32
N GLY A 204 -4.54 0.88 1.15
CA GLY A 204 -4.28 1.71 -0.02
C GLY A 204 -5.18 1.39 -1.20
N HIS A 205 -4.98 2.15 -2.25
CA HIS A 205 -5.67 2.12 -3.53
C HIS A 205 -6.99 2.90 -3.57
N GLY A 206 -7.04 3.91 -4.44
CA GLY A 206 -8.26 4.69 -4.70
C GLY A 206 -8.57 5.78 -3.66
N LEU A 207 -7.71 5.96 -2.64
CA LEU A 207 -7.92 6.99 -1.63
C LEU A 207 -7.59 8.39 -2.17
N THR A 208 -8.43 9.36 -1.80
CA THR A 208 -8.37 10.78 -2.18
C THR A 208 -8.55 11.66 -0.95
N LEU A 209 -8.36 12.97 -1.09
CA LEU A 209 -8.62 13.94 -0.01
C LEU A 209 -10.08 13.87 0.50
N GLU A 210 -11.02 13.49 -0.38
CA GLU A 210 -12.46 13.45 -0.06
C GLU A 210 -12.85 12.18 0.72
N ASN A 211 -12.16 11.05 0.49
CA ASN A 211 -12.58 9.75 1.04
C ASN A 211 -11.60 9.12 2.05
N VAL A 212 -10.40 9.69 2.25
CA VAL A 212 -9.38 9.08 3.10
C VAL A 212 -9.72 9.12 4.60
N ALA A 213 -10.41 10.16 5.06
CA ALA A 213 -10.64 10.40 6.50
C ALA A 213 -11.32 9.24 7.22
N PRO A 214 -12.41 8.60 6.70
CA PRO A 214 -13.03 7.45 7.35
C PRO A 214 -12.12 6.22 7.49
N VAL A 215 -11.13 6.06 6.60
CA VAL A 215 -10.13 4.98 6.67
C VAL A 215 -9.02 5.36 7.64
N ALA A 216 -8.58 6.63 7.60
CA ALA A 216 -7.52 7.14 8.47
C ALA A 216 -7.85 7.08 9.98
N VAL A 217 -9.12 7.13 10.37
CA VAL A 217 -9.52 7.02 11.79
C VAL A 217 -9.44 5.60 12.36
N LEU A 218 -9.30 4.55 11.53
CA LEU A 218 -9.24 3.16 12.00
C LEU A 218 -7.91 2.92 12.74
N PRO A 219 -7.95 2.64 14.05
CA PRO A 219 -6.73 2.65 14.88
C PRO A 219 -5.76 1.51 14.55
N GLU A 220 -6.25 0.45 13.93
CA GLU A 220 -5.44 -0.69 13.51
C GLU A 220 -4.59 -0.40 12.28
N ILE A 221 -4.98 0.58 11.44
CA ILE A 221 -4.23 0.96 10.24
C ILE A 221 -3.01 1.79 10.66
N GLU A 222 -1.81 1.28 10.37
CA GLU A 222 -0.55 1.91 10.69
C GLU A 222 -0.02 2.82 9.57
N GLU A 223 -0.34 2.49 8.31
CA GLU A 223 0.15 3.21 7.14
C GLU A 223 -0.89 3.23 6.02
N LEU A 224 -0.99 4.37 5.33
CA LEU A 224 -1.77 4.50 4.10
C LEU A 224 -0.82 4.68 2.93
N ASN A 225 -0.95 3.83 1.89
CA ASN A 225 -0.19 3.94 0.65
C ASN A 225 -1.07 4.58 -0.43
N ILE A 226 -0.71 5.81 -0.84
CA ILE A 226 -1.53 6.63 -1.75
C ILE A 226 -0.66 7.16 -2.88
N GLY A 227 -1.10 6.97 -4.13
CA GLY A 227 -0.35 7.38 -5.31
C GLY A 227 -1.13 8.32 -6.23
N HIS A 228 -2.09 7.78 -6.97
CA HIS A 228 -2.74 8.49 -8.07
C HIS A 228 -3.28 9.87 -7.66
N SER A 229 -4.01 9.97 -6.58
CA SER A 229 -4.63 11.23 -6.14
C SER A 229 -3.60 12.29 -5.74
N ILE A 230 -2.50 11.88 -5.09
CA ILE A 230 -1.40 12.78 -4.73
C ILE A 230 -0.71 13.30 -6.00
N VAL A 231 -0.37 12.41 -6.96
CA VAL A 231 0.28 12.84 -8.21
C VAL A 231 -0.65 13.70 -9.06
N ALA A 232 -1.95 13.38 -9.13
CA ALA A 232 -2.94 14.20 -9.82
C ALA A 232 -3.05 15.60 -9.20
N ARG A 233 -3.09 15.71 -7.87
CA ARG A 233 -3.08 16.99 -7.16
C ARG A 233 -1.77 17.75 -7.39
N ALA A 234 -0.65 17.03 -7.41
CA ALA A 234 0.69 17.60 -7.60
C ALA A 234 0.89 18.31 -8.95
N ILE A 235 0.10 17.99 -9.96
CA ILE A 235 0.11 18.73 -11.26
C ILE A 235 -0.20 20.23 -11.05
N PHE A 236 -0.98 20.56 -10.03
CA PHE A 236 -1.39 21.93 -9.74
C PHE A 236 -0.58 22.61 -8.63
N VAL A 237 -0.06 21.83 -7.65
CA VAL A 237 0.57 22.40 -6.45
C VAL A 237 1.99 21.88 -6.18
N GLY A 238 2.46 20.91 -6.95
CA GLY A 238 3.72 20.20 -6.71
C GLY A 238 3.58 19.03 -5.70
N ILE A 239 4.50 18.07 -5.78
CA ILE A 239 4.46 16.80 -4.98
C ILE A 239 4.56 17.10 -3.48
N GLU A 240 5.42 18.01 -3.07
CA GLU A 240 5.63 18.37 -1.66
C GLU A 240 4.34 18.87 -1.01
N GLU A 241 3.63 19.81 -1.65
CA GLU A 241 2.38 20.34 -1.12
C GLU A 241 1.25 19.32 -1.17
N ALA A 242 1.10 18.58 -2.28
CA ALA A 242 0.09 17.53 -2.39
C ALA A 242 0.25 16.44 -1.32
N THR A 243 1.49 16.09 -0.98
CA THR A 243 1.79 15.14 0.10
C THR A 243 1.42 15.74 1.47
N ARG A 244 1.77 17.02 1.71
CA ARG A 244 1.45 17.73 2.95
C ARG A 244 -0.06 17.84 3.18
N GLU A 245 -0.82 18.19 2.13
CA GLU A 245 -2.29 18.24 2.18
C GLU A 245 -2.87 16.87 2.58
N MET A 246 -2.45 15.79 1.92
CA MET A 246 -2.93 14.44 2.22
C MET A 246 -2.60 14.01 3.64
N LEU A 247 -1.36 14.19 4.06
CA LEU A 247 -0.92 13.85 5.42
C LEU A 247 -1.70 14.65 6.47
N SER A 248 -1.94 15.94 6.23
CA SER A 248 -2.71 16.80 7.13
C SER A 248 -4.13 16.28 7.33
N VAL A 249 -4.83 15.90 6.25
CA VAL A 249 -6.18 15.30 6.34
C VAL A 249 -6.16 14.00 7.14
N CYS A 250 -5.18 13.13 6.89
CA CYS A 250 -5.05 11.85 7.60
C CYS A 250 -4.82 12.04 9.11
N LEU A 251 -3.87 12.91 9.49
CA LEU A 251 -3.55 13.16 10.90
C LEU A 251 -4.67 13.88 11.63
N HIS A 252 -5.31 14.86 10.98
CA HIS A 252 -6.46 15.57 11.55
C HIS A 252 -7.63 14.61 11.82
N ALA A 253 -7.94 13.74 10.87
CA ALA A 253 -8.96 12.69 11.05
C ALA A 253 -8.60 11.76 12.21
N ARG A 254 -7.34 11.28 12.28
CA ARG A 254 -6.86 10.40 13.36
C ARG A 254 -6.97 11.06 14.73
N ALA A 255 -6.73 12.37 14.85
CA ALA A 255 -6.88 13.13 16.08
C ALA A 255 -8.35 13.40 16.49
N GLY A 256 -9.34 12.93 15.71
CA GLY A 256 -10.76 13.16 15.98
C GLY A 256 -11.26 14.56 15.63
N GLY A 257 -10.50 15.31 14.82
CA GLY A 257 -10.90 16.63 14.34
C GLY A 257 -12.01 16.58 13.27
N PRO A 258 -12.84 17.63 13.16
CA PRO A 258 -13.74 17.78 12.01
C PRO A 258 -12.90 17.90 10.73
N ARG A 259 -13.48 17.60 9.56
CA ARG A 259 -12.78 17.74 8.28
C ARG A 259 -12.25 19.19 8.13
N PRO A 260 -10.96 19.40 7.74
CA PRO A 260 -10.40 20.74 7.53
C PRO A 260 -11.06 21.47 6.35
#